data_ec9e47548e6823f6a22ba8c991af69dd
#
_entry.id   ec9e47548e6823f6a22ba8c991af69dd
#
_cell.length_a   1.000
_cell.length_b   1.000
_cell.length_c   1.000
_cell.angle_alpha   90.00
_cell.angle_beta   90.00
_cell.angle_gamma   90.00
#
_symmetry.space_group_name_H-M   'P 1'
#
loop_
_entity.id
_entity.type
_entity.pdbx_description
1 polymer ?
#
loop_
_entity_poly.entity_id
_entity_poly.type
_entity_poly.pdbx_seq_one_letter_code
_entity_poly.pdbx_strand_id
1 'polypeptide(L)'
;MKATEQVKNGKGEERRRFERVDITSEAQVLVLDAKDRKTGVLRQLARGGFMMEPEKTYSEDSKIYSFTIHEPTEDIRVRVNARLRFSDQQYAGFEFVDLDPESAVQLGLIIGKYYEHTKA
;
A
#
# COMPACT_ATOMS: atom_id res chain seq x y z
N MET A 1 33.03 9.29 12.33
CA MET A 1 31.84 9.88 12.94
C MET A 1 30.94 10.51 11.93
N LYS A 2 31.43 11.53 11.25
CA LYS A 2 30.63 12.20 10.23
C LYS A 2 30.21 11.26 9.09
N ALA A 3 31.11 10.40 8.69
CA ALA A 3 30.80 9.41 7.64
C ALA A 3 29.68 8.49 8.06
N THR A 4 29.64 8.13 9.34
CA THR A 4 28.60 7.26 9.88
C THR A 4 27.24 7.94 9.81
N GLU A 5 27.20 9.22 10.14
CA GLU A 5 25.95 9.97 10.09
C GLU A 5 25.41 10.08 8.67
N GLN A 6 26.29 10.33 7.70
CA GLN A 6 25.90 10.40 6.32
C GLN A 6 25.35 9.07 5.81
N VAL A 7 25.98 7.99 6.21
CA VAL A 7 25.51 6.65 5.85
C VAL A 7 24.11 6.39 6.42
N LYS A 8 23.88 6.80 7.66
CA LYS A 8 22.56 6.66 8.26
C LYS A 8 21.48 7.41 7.48
N ASN A 9 21.78 8.61 7.07
CA ASN A 9 20.82 9.40 6.32
C ASN A 9 20.51 8.77 4.97
N GLY A 10 21.54 8.30 4.29
CA GLY A 10 21.35 7.62 3.03
C GLY A 10 20.54 6.35 3.16
N LYS A 11 20.79 5.57 4.20
CA LYS A 11 20.03 4.35 4.46
C LYS A 11 18.57 4.65 4.74
N GLY A 12 18.29 5.77 5.42
CA GLY A 12 16.92 6.18 5.69
C GLY A 12 16.15 6.44 4.42
N GLU A 13 16.76 7.14 3.47
CA GLU A 13 16.12 7.43 2.20
C GLU A 13 15.93 6.18 1.36
N GLU A 14 16.93 5.32 1.32
CA GLU A 14 16.83 4.07 0.58
C GLU A 14 15.76 3.17 1.15
N ARG A 15 15.67 3.10 2.47
CA ARG A 15 14.64 2.31 3.13
C ARG A 15 13.26 2.83 2.80
N ARG A 16 13.10 4.14 2.73
CA ARG A 16 11.82 4.75 2.38
C ARG A 16 11.40 4.38 0.97
N ARG A 17 12.32 4.38 0.03
CA ARG A 17 12.03 3.97 -1.34
C ARG A 17 11.65 2.50 -1.43
N PHE A 18 12.32 1.64 -0.65
CA PHE A 18 11.98 0.22 -0.60
C PHE A 18 10.61 -0.03 -0.01
N GLU A 19 10.23 0.78 0.98
CA GLU A 19 9.00 0.55 1.71
C GLU A 19 7.77 1.12 1.04
N ARG A 20 7.97 1.89 -0.02
CA ARG A 20 6.86 2.54 -0.70
C ARG A 20 7.06 2.46 -2.20
N VAL A 21 6.06 1.91 -2.88
CA VAL A 21 6.10 1.78 -4.33
C VAL A 21 4.88 2.41 -4.95
N ASP A 22 5.08 3.05 -6.09
CA ASP A 22 4.01 3.57 -6.90
C ASP A 22 3.55 2.47 -7.85
N ILE A 23 2.24 2.35 -8.00
CA ILE A 23 1.65 1.32 -8.84
C ILE A 23 0.76 2.02 -9.86
N THR A 24 1.06 1.83 -11.14
CA THR A 24 0.29 2.45 -12.20
C THR A 24 -1.10 1.82 -12.29
N SER A 25 -2.06 2.59 -12.77
CA SER A 25 -3.41 2.07 -12.93
C SER A 25 -3.47 0.92 -13.93
N GLU A 26 -2.52 0.87 -14.87
CA GLU A 26 -2.45 -0.21 -15.86
C GLU A 26 -2.15 -1.57 -15.23
N ALA A 27 -1.51 -1.59 -14.09
CA ALA A 27 -1.22 -2.83 -13.38
C ALA A 27 -2.48 -3.50 -12.85
N GLN A 28 -3.56 -2.74 -12.68
CA GLN A 28 -4.85 -3.26 -12.23
C GLN A 28 -4.77 -4.00 -10.91
N VAL A 29 -3.98 -3.47 -9.98
CA VAL A 29 -3.98 -3.99 -8.62
C VAL A 29 -5.17 -3.36 -7.92
N LEU A 30 -6.10 -4.19 -7.49
CA LEU A 30 -7.38 -3.73 -6.98
C LEU A 30 -7.44 -3.76 -5.46
N VAL A 31 -8.26 -2.87 -4.92
CA VAL A 31 -8.63 -2.91 -3.52
C VAL A 31 -10.11 -3.32 -3.47
N LEU A 32 -10.37 -4.42 -2.78
CA LEU A 32 -11.70 -5.00 -2.67
C LEU A 32 -12.23 -4.83 -1.26
N ASP A 33 -13.54 -4.75 -1.11
CA ASP A 33 -14.15 -4.69 0.23
C ASP A 33 -14.32 -6.10 0.82
N ALA A 34 -14.96 -6.18 1.98
CA ALA A 34 -15.15 -7.46 2.66
C ALA A 34 -16.00 -8.44 1.88
N LYS A 35 -16.74 -7.97 0.89
CA LYS A 35 -17.56 -8.81 0.02
C LYS A 35 -16.92 -9.01 -1.35
N ASP A 36 -15.63 -8.76 -1.46
CA ASP A 36 -14.85 -8.90 -2.68
C ASP A 36 -15.32 -8.00 -3.83
N ARG A 37 -15.95 -6.88 -3.50
CA ARG A 37 -16.33 -5.89 -4.50
C ARG A 37 -15.26 -4.85 -4.63
N LYS A 38 -15.00 -4.41 -5.85
CA LYS A 38 -13.99 -3.38 -6.11
C LYS A 38 -14.36 -2.08 -5.40
N THR A 39 -13.43 -1.54 -4.61
CA THR A 39 -13.58 -0.23 -3.99
C THR A 39 -12.65 0.81 -4.57
N GLY A 40 -11.60 0.37 -5.23
CA GLY A 40 -10.67 1.28 -5.87
C GLY A 40 -9.52 0.56 -6.53
N VAL A 41 -8.63 1.34 -7.11
CA VAL A 41 -7.41 0.85 -7.76
C VAL A 41 -6.22 1.29 -6.92
N LEU A 42 -5.36 0.34 -6.57
CA LEU A 42 -4.18 0.65 -5.75
C LEU A 42 -3.21 1.51 -6.54
N ARG A 43 -2.73 2.59 -5.93
CA ARG A 43 -1.81 3.51 -6.56
C ARG A 43 -0.48 3.62 -5.84
N GLN A 44 -0.46 3.27 -4.57
CA GLN A 44 0.77 3.31 -3.79
C GLN A 44 0.65 2.30 -2.66
N LEU A 45 1.72 1.56 -2.43
CA LEU A 45 1.75 0.56 -1.36
C LEU A 45 3.02 0.74 -0.54
N ALA A 46 2.86 0.68 0.77
CA ALA A 46 3.95 0.73 1.72
C ALA A 46 3.71 -0.31 2.79
N ARG A 47 4.70 -0.54 3.65
CA ARG A 47 4.55 -1.50 4.72
C ARG A 47 3.53 -1.05 5.77
N GLY A 48 3.34 0.25 5.92
CA GLY A 48 2.42 0.79 6.91
C GLY A 48 1.05 1.16 6.40
N GLY A 49 0.83 1.12 5.09
CA GLY A 49 -0.45 1.53 4.53
C GLY A 49 -0.45 1.60 3.02
N PHE A 50 -1.53 2.14 2.48
CA PHE A 50 -1.67 2.23 1.03
C PHE A 50 -2.50 3.44 0.63
N MET A 51 -2.40 3.80 -0.64
CA MET A 51 -3.22 4.84 -1.25
C MET A 51 -3.88 4.28 -2.49
N MET A 52 -5.15 4.59 -2.68
CA MET A 52 -5.90 4.12 -3.85
C MET A 52 -6.66 5.26 -4.50
N GLU A 53 -7.06 5.04 -5.76
CA GLU A 53 -8.07 5.85 -6.40
C GLU A 53 -9.42 5.19 -6.07
N PRO A 54 -10.22 5.79 -5.19
CA PRO A 54 -11.44 5.13 -4.73
C PRO A 54 -12.58 5.35 -5.71
N GLU A 55 -13.53 4.41 -5.70
CA GLU A 55 -14.73 4.54 -6.52
C GLU A 55 -15.78 5.42 -5.88
N LYS A 56 -15.61 5.72 -4.61
CA LYS A 56 -16.50 6.62 -3.88
C LYS A 56 -15.70 7.39 -2.84
N THR A 57 -16.23 8.52 -2.42
CA THR A 57 -15.59 9.32 -1.39
C THR A 57 -15.73 8.64 -0.03
N TYR A 58 -14.67 8.61 0.73
CA TYR A 58 -14.67 8.11 2.10
C TYR A 58 -14.78 9.28 3.05
N SER A 59 -15.66 9.18 4.03
CA SER A 59 -15.79 10.20 5.04
C SER A 59 -14.78 9.94 6.16
N GLU A 60 -14.29 11.03 6.75
CA GLU A 60 -13.37 10.92 7.87
C GLU A 60 -14.13 10.50 9.12
N ASP A 61 -14.01 9.23 9.44
CA ASP A 61 -14.46 8.70 10.69
C ASP A 61 -13.31 7.81 11.19
N SER A 62 -13.31 7.47 12.45
CA SER A 62 -12.24 6.62 12.99
C SER A 62 -12.49 5.14 12.72
N LYS A 63 -13.35 4.84 11.77
CA LYS A 63 -13.76 3.48 11.45
C LYS A 63 -12.61 2.67 10.85
N ILE A 64 -12.58 1.40 11.17
CA ILE A 64 -11.63 0.46 10.60
C ILE A 64 -12.35 -0.30 9.49
N TYR A 65 -11.74 -0.32 8.32
CA TYR A 65 -12.27 -1.01 7.15
C TYR A 65 -11.51 -2.30 6.91
N SER A 66 -12.20 -3.31 6.42
CA SER A 66 -11.55 -4.53 5.96
C SER A 66 -11.46 -4.50 4.44
N PHE A 67 -10.25 -4.71 3.93
CA PHE A 67 -9.99 -4.71 2.50
C PHE A 67 -9.22 -5.96 2.11
N THR A 68 -9.30 -6.31 0.84
CA THR A 68 -8.41 -7.27 0.21
C THR A 68 -7.66 -6.56 -0.91
N ILE A 69 -6.35 -6.62 -0.88
CA ILE A 69 -5.52 -6.11 -1.96
C ILE A 69 -5.26 -7.27 -2.90
N HIS A 70 -5.63 -7.12 -4.16
CA HIS A 70 -5.52 -8.18 -5.15
C HIS A 70 -4.57 -7.80 -6.28
N GLU A 71 -3.44 -8.48 -6.32
CA GLU A 71 -2.46 -8.34 -7.38
C GLU A 71 -2.74 -9.42 -8.43
N PRO A 72 -3.14 -9.05 -9.64
CA PRO A 72 -3.71 -10.02 -10.58
C PRO A 72 -2.71 -10.91 -11.30
N THR A 73 -1.47 -10.46 -11.52
CA THR A 73 -0.56 -11.25 -12.36
C THR A 73 -0.10 -12.53 -11.69
N GLU A 74 0.07 -12.51 -10.37
CA GLU A 74 0.42 -13.70 -9.60
C GLU A 74 -0.71 -14.13 -8.68
N ASP A 75 -1.85 -13.47 -8.81
CA ASP A 75 -3.05 -13.74 -8.01
C ASP A 75 -2.75 -13.72 -6.51
N ILE A 76 -2.08 -12.69 -6.08
CA ILE A 76 -1.79 -12.51 -4.66
C ILE A 76 -2.94 -11.74 -4.04
N ARG A 77 -3.57 -12.33 -3.02
CA ARG A 77 -4.67 -11.69 -2.30
C ARG A 77 -4.26 -11.51 -0.84
N VAL A 78 -4.31 -10.27 -0.37
CA VAL A 78 -3.90 -9.96 0.99
C VAL A 78 -5.05 -9.29 1.71
N ARG A 79 -5.55 -9.93 2.75
CA ARG A 79 -6.59 -9.34 3.58
C ARG A 79 -5.96 -8.43 4.63
N VAL A 80 -6.47 -7.20 4.73
CA VAL A 80 -5.93 -6.21 5.66
C VAL A 80 -7.07 -5.46 6.33
N ASN A 81 -6.78 -4.93 7.51
CA ASN A 81 -7.64 -3.96 8.18
C ASN A 81 -6.92 -2.62 8.13
N ALA A 82 -7.65 -1.55 7.89
CA ALA A 82 -7.03 -0.26 7.71
C ALA A 82 -7.95 0.87 8.16
N ARG A 83 -7.32 1.95 8.61
CA ARG A 83 -8.00 3.16 9.04
C ARG A 83 -7.73 4.28 8.05
N LEU A 84 -8.78 5.03 7.72
CA LEU A 84 -8.65 6.16 6.81
C LEU A 84 -7.75 7.24 7.40
N ARG A 85 -6.79 7.70 6.61
CA ARG A 85 -5.89 8.78 7.03
C ARG A 85 -6.18 10.07 6.29
N PHE A 86 -6.53 9.99 5.03
CA PHE A 86 -6.98 11.15 4.28
C PHE A 86 -7.85 10.72 3.12
N SER A 87 -8.69 11.61 2.68
CA SER A 87 -9.53 11.39 1.50
C SER A 87 -9.71 12.74 0.81
N ASP A 88 -9.43 12.78 -0.48
CA ASP A 88 -9.70 13.96 -1.27
C ASP A 88 -10.46 13.54 -2.53
N GLN A 89 -10.56 14.44 -3.51
CA GLN A 89 -11.34 14.15 -4.70
C GLN A 89 -10.75 13.06 -5.58
N GLN A 90 -9.48 12.77 -5.40
CA GLN A 90 -8.77 11.86 -6.29
C GLN A 90 -8.30 10.59 -5.58
N TYR A 91 -7.86 10.70 -4.33
CA TYR A 91 -7.23 9.60 -3.61
C TYR A 91 -7.80 9.40 -2.22
N ALA A 92 -7.61 8.19 -1.71
CA ALA A 92 -7.85 7.87 -0.31
C ALA A 92 -6.64 7.11 0.23
N GLY A 93 -6.14 7.55 1.37
CA GLY A 93 -4.98 6.94 2.01
C GLY A 93 -5.37 6.26 3.30
N PHE A 94 -4.85 5.06 3.51
CA PHE A 94 -5.18 4.22 4.64
C PHE A 94 -3.93 3.72 5.34
N GLU A 95 -4.05 3.55 6.64
CA GLU A 95 -2.99 3.01 7.50
C GLU A 95 -3.43 1.63 7.98
N PHE A 96 -2.55 0.64 7.85
CA PHE A 96 -2.87 -0.72 8.32
C PHE A 96 -3.00 -0.74 9.84
N VAL A 97 -3.95 -1.57 10.31
CA VAL A 97 -4.21 -1.76 11.73
C VAL A 97 -4.05 -3.25 12.02
N ASP A 98 -3.22 -3.57 13.02
CA ASP A 98 -3.02 -4.95 13.46
C ASP A 98 -2.71 -5.91 12.32
N LEU A 99 -1.75 -5.51 11.48
CA LEU A 99 -1.35 -6.32 10.34
C LEU A 99 -0.67 -7.60 10.83
N ASP A 100 -1.22 -8.77 10.44
CA ASP A 100 -0.62 -10.02 10.86
C ASP A 100 0.65 -10.33 10.05
N PRO A 101 1.54 -11.20 10.58
CA PRO A 101 2.83 -11.47 9.93
C PRO A 101 2.69 -12.06 8.54
N GLU A 102 1.71 -12.93 8.31
CA GLU A 102 1.50 -13.53 7.00
C GLU A 102 1.11 -12.48 5.97
N SER A 103 0.18 -11.61 6.33
CA SER A 103 -0.22 -10.52 5.45
C SER A 103 0.95 -9.58 5.17
N ALA A 104 1.77 -9.31 6.19
CA ALA A 104 2.95 -8.46 6.02
C ALA A 104 3.91 -9.05 4.99
N VAL A 105 4.13 -10.37 5.04
CA VAL A 105 4.99 -11.05 4.06
C VAL A 105 4.42 -10.92 2.66
N GLN A 106 3.13 -11.15 2.49
CA GLN A 106 2.48 -11.06 1.19
C GLN A 106 2.51 -9.64 0.62
N LEU A 107 2.30 -8.65 1.47
CA LEU A 107 2.44 -7.25 1.05
C LEU A 107 3.88 -6.97 0.60
N GLY A 108 4.85 -7.54 1.31
CA GLY A 108 6.26 -7.40 0.94
C GLY A 108 6.54 -7.97 -0.44
N LEU A 109 5.89 -9.07 -0.81
CA LEU A 109 6.04 -9.64 -2.15
C LEU A 109 5.53 -8.68 -3.22
N ILE A 110 4.39 -8.06 -2.98
CA ILE A 110 3.84 -7.09 -3.92
C ILE A 110 4.75 -5.87 -4.01
N ILE A 111 5.21 -5.37 -2.88
CA ILE A 111 6.11 -4.22 -2.84
C ILE A 111 7.38 -4.53 -3.64
N GLY A 112 7.97 -5.68 -3.40
CA GLY A 112 9.19 -6.08 -4.09
C GLY A 112 8.99 -6.15 -5.59
N LYS A 113 7.88 -6.73 -6.03
CA LYS A 113 7.56 -6.84 -7.45
C LYS A 113 7.50 -5.47 -8.12
N TYR A 114 6.77 -4.55 -7.54
CA TYR A 114 6.57 -3.24 -8.16
C TYR A 114 7.76 -2.30 -7.93
N TYR A 115 8.51 -2.52 -6.89
CA TYR A 115 9.76 -1.81 -6.70
C TYR A 115 10.73 -2.08 -7.85
N GLU A 116 10.86 -3.35 -8.23
CA GLU A 116 11.74 -3.73 -9.32
C GLU A 116 11.29 -3.11 -10.65
N HIS A 117 9.99 -3.10 -10.89
CA HIS A 117 9.42 -2.47 -12.09
C HIS A 117 9.67 -0.97 -12.11
N THR A 118 9.51 -0.32 -10.99
CA THR A 118 9.73 1.12 -10.87
C THR A 118 11.18 1.47 -11.09
N LYS A 119 12.08 0.62 -10.64
CA LYS A 119 13.51 0.85 -10.75
C LYS A 119 14.00 0.72 -12.19
N ALA A 120 13.39 -0.17 -12.94
CA ALA A 120 13.76 -0.35 -14.34
C ALA A 120 13.28 0.83 -15.17
#